data_7aa19a082fad60d649cd2b40e6842b1f
#
_entry.id   7aa19a082fad60d649cd2b40e6842b1f
#
_cell.length_a   1.000
_cell.length_b   1.000
_cell.length_c   1.000
_cell.angle_alpha   90.00
_cell.angle_beta   90.00
_cell.angle_gamma   90.00
#
_symmetry.space_group_name_H-M   'P 1'
#
loop_
_entity.id
_entity.type
_entity.pdbx_description
1 polymer ?
#
loop_
_entity_poly.entity_id
_entity_poly.type
_entity_poly.pdbx_seq_one_letter_code
_entity_poly.pdbx_strand_id
1 'polypeptide(L)'
;MTTATAPEPLSTIKDFLSSPQKLLIGGKRVDSASGDTFEVLDPSNNSVLTSVPKSEKEDIDRAVKSARNAFENGPWRKLTVTERGKLIWKLADLIEQRAEEFAQLESLDNGKPLAIARAADVPLTVDHFRYYAGMATKIHGETIDISVPYAPGAEFLDFTLREPMGVVGQIIPWNFPLLMATWKLGVALATGNCVVLKPAEQTPISALYLAGLFAEAGFPDGVVNIVTGFGDAGEALARHEDVDKVAFTGSTEVGHEIVKSSAGNLKRVSVELGGKSPSIVFADADMDVAAQGVAGAIFFN
;
A
#
# COMPACT_ATOMS: atom_id res chain seq x y z
N MET A 1 1.99 -34.95 21.67
CA MET A 1 2.21 -33.74 20.86
C MET A 1 1.92 -32.57 21.77
N THR A 2 2.95 -31.86 22.24
CA THR A 2 2.78 -30.61 22.97
C THR A 2 2.28 -29.57 21.99
N THR A 3 1.05 -29.12 22.16
CA THR A 3 0.55 -27.95 21.46
C THR A 3 1.43 -26.77 21.86
N ALA A 4 2.33 -26.34 20.99
CA ALA A 4 3.05 -25.10 21.16
C ALA A 4 2.00 -23.99 21.19
N THR A 5 1.74 -23.43 22.36
CA THR A 5 0.91 -22.22 22.46
C THR A 5 1.62 -21.11 21.68
N ALA A 6 0.88 -20.40 20.83
CA ALA A 6 1.40 -19.22 20.16
C ALA A 6 1.99 -18.26 21.22
N PRO A 7 3.14 -17.63 20.93
CA PRO A 7 3.73 -16.68 21.87
C PRO A 7 2.71 -15.54 22.15
N GLU A 8 2.61 -15.13 23.41
CA GLU A 8 1.79 -13.98 23.75
C GLU A 8 2.25 -12.73 22.99
N PRO A 9 1.30 -11.91 22.43
CA PRO A 9 1.64 -10.65 21.81
C PRO A 9 2.39 -9.71 22.75
N LEU A 10 3.30 -8.89 22.20
CA LEU A 10 3.98 -7.82 22.93
C LEU A 10 2.96 -6.89 23.61
N SER A 11 3.34 -6.29 24.74
CA SER A 11 2.47 -5.34 25.45
C SER A 11 2.08 -4.15 24.56
N THR A 12 3.01 -3.64 23.75
CA THR A 12 2.77 -2.57 22.78
C THR A 12 1.67 -2.93 21.77
N ILE A 13 1.62 -4.20 21.35
CA ILE A 13 0.57 -4.68 20.44
C ILE A 13 -0.75 -4.87 21.16
N LYS A 14 -0.76 -5.39 22.39
CA LYS A 14 -1.97 -5.48 23.22
C LYS A 14 -2.57 -4.09 23.47
N ASP A 15 -1.74 -3.10 23.80
CA ASP A 15 -2.16 -1.71 24.03
C ASP A 15 -2.70 -1.07 22.74
N PHE A 16 -2.06 -1.32 21.61
CA PHE A 16 -2.54 -0.84 20.31
C PHE A 16 -3.89 -1.44 19.96
N LEU A 17 -4.07 -2.76 20.05
CA LEU A 17 -5.31 -3.45 19.69
C LEU A 17 -6.47 -3.09 20.64
N SER A 18 -6.20 -2.82 21.92
CA SER A 18 -7.21 -2.39 22.90
C SER A 18 -7.60 -0.92 22.78
N SER A 19 -6.80 -0.12 22.06
CA SER A 19 -7.08 1.30 21.85
C SER A 19 -8.07 1.51 20.69
N PRO A 20 -8.93 2.55 20.73
CA PRO A 20 -9.79 2.89 19.61
C PRO A 20 -8.99 3.15 18.34
N GLN A 21 -9.24 2.34 17.31
CA GLN A 21 -8.58 2.54 16.01
C GLN A 21 -9.17 3.75 15.28
N LYS A 22 -8.36 4.41 14.47
CA LYS A 22 -8.74 5.63 13.76
C LYS A 22 -8.17 5.67 12.36
N LEU A 23 -8.89 6.31 11.44
CA LEU A 23 -8.40 6.64 10.10
C LEU A 23 -7.20 7.60 10.21
N LEU A 24 -6.35 7.61 9.18
CA LEU A 24 -5.37 8.69 8.98
C LEU A 24 -5.87 9.59 7.85
N ILE A 25 -6.27 10.80 8.17
CA ILE A 25 -6.69 11.81 7.19
C ILE A 25 -6.04 13.15 7.53
N GLY A 26 -5.30 13.73 6.59
CA GLY A 26 -4.66 15.03 6.77
C GLY A 26 -3.65 15.07 7.90
N GLY A 27 -2.89 13.98 8.10
CA GLY A 27 -1.93 13.86 9.20
C GLY A 27 -2.55 13.62 10.58
N LYS A 28 -3.88 13.51 10.67
CA LYS A 28 -4.62 13.34 11.94
C LYS A 28 -5.28 11.99 12.03
N ARG A 29 -5.33 11.45 13.25
CA ARG A 29 -6.11 10.26 13.57
C ARG A 29 -7.56 10.66 13.86
N VAL A 30 -8.49 10.23 13.03
CA VAL A 30 -9.90 10.64 13.07
C VAL A 30 -10.84 9.44 13.02
N ASP A 31 -12.03 9.61 13.53
CA ASP A 31 -13.12 8.65 13.39
C ASP A 31 -13.76 8.76 11.99
N SER A 32 -14.53 7.73 11.58
CA SER A 32 -15.41 7.84 10.41
C SER A 32 -16.45 8.94 10.62
N ALA A 33 -16.96 9.52 9.55
CA ALA A 33 -17.96 10.59 9.63
C ALA A 33 -19.28 10.12 10.27
N SER A 34 -19.66 8.86 10.03
CA SER A 34 -20.84 8.25 10.65
C SER A 34 -20.60 7.85 12.12
N GLY A 35 -19.36 7.68 12.54
CA GLY A 35 -18.99 7.05 13.81
C GLY A 35 -19.10 5.52 13.81
N ASP A 36 -19.51 4.92 12.69
CA ASP A 36 -19.64 3.48 12.57
C ASP A 36 -18.27 2.79 12.55
N THR A 37 -18.25 1.58 13.10
CA THR A 37 -17.07 0.70 13.14
C THR A 37 -17.43 -0.71 12.69
N PHE A 38 -16.43 -1.52 12.43
CA PHE A 38 -16.57 -2.96 12.23
C PHE A 38 -15.43 -3.71 12.93
N GLU A 39 -15.72 -4.95 13.30
CA GLU A 39 -14.80 -5.82 14.02
C GLU A 39 -13.79 -6.45 13.04
N VAL A 40 -12.54 -6.54 13.48
CA VAL A 40 -11.48 -7.30 12.81
C VAL A 40 -11.21 -8.55 13.64
N LEU A 41 -11.21 -9.70 12.98
CA LEU A 41 -11.14 -11.00 13.61
C LEU A 41 -9.78 -11.67 13.42
N ASP A 42 -9.30 -12.36 14.42
CA ASP A 42 -8.21 -13.31 14.30
C ASP A 42 -8.71 -14.54 13.50
N PRO A 43 -8.20 -14.81 12.31
CA PRO A 43 -8.68 -15.92 11.49
C PRO A 43 -8.36 -17.29 12.07
N SER A 44 -7.46 -17.39 13.06
CA SER A 44 -7.08 -18.66 13.67
C SER A 44 -8.15 -19.19 14.66
N ASN A 45 -8.94 -18.29 15.25
CA ASN A 45 -9.89 -18.64 16.31
C ASN A 45 -11.20 -17.84 16.29
N ASN A 46 -11.36 -16.90 15.35
CA ASN A 46 -12.49 -15.99 15.20
C ASN A 46 -12.73 -15.06 16.42
N SER A 47 -11.71 -14.83 17.25
CA SER A 47 -11.82 -13.83 18.30
C SER A 47 -11.68 -12.42 17.72
N VAL A 48 -12.36 -11.45 18.34
CA VAL A 48 -12.22 -10.04 17.95
C VAL A 48 -10.85 -9.53 18.37
N LEU A 49 -10.05 -9.05 17.42
CA LEU A 49 -8.78 -8.38 17.68
C LEU A 49 -8.99 -6.92 18.10
N THR A 50 -9.80 -6.22 17.34
CA THR A 50 -10.12 -4.80 17.57
C THR A 50 -11.31 -4.39 16.72
N SER A 51 -11.80 -3.14 16.92
CA SER A 51 -12.75 -2.49 16.03
C SER A 51 -12.08 -1.35 15.30
N VAL A 52 -12.39 -1.20 14.00
CA VAL A 52 -11.84 -0.15 13.14
C VAL A 52 -12.97 0.70 12.54
N PRO A 53 -12.73 1.98 12.20
CA PRO A 53 -13.74 2.83 11.59
C PRO A 53 -14.25 2.25 10.27
N LYS A 54 -15.55 2.36 10.01
CA LYS A 54 -16.17 2.06 8.73
C LYS A 54 -16.29 3.34 7.94
N SER A 55 -15.39 3.53 6.97
CA SER A 55 -15.45 4.68 6.08
C SER A 55 -16.56 4.52 5.06
N GLU A 56 -17.22 5.63 4.78
CA GLU A 56 -18.18 5.80 3.71
C GLU A 56 -17.70 6.85 2.71
N LYS A 57 -18.54 7.19 1.75
CA LYS A 57 -18.21 8.17 0.68
C LYS A 57 -17.69 9.50 1.23
N GLU A 58 -18.23 9.98 2.35
CA GLU A 58 -17.79 11.24 2.98
C GLU A 58 -16.34 11.17 3.46
N ASP A 59 -15.94 10.06 4.06
CA ASP A 59 -14.56 9.86 4.54
C ASP A 59 -13.59 9.78 3.38
N ILE A 60 -13.98 9.11 2.29
CA ILE A 60 -13.20 9.04 1.06
C ILE A 60 -13.03 10.44 0.47
N ASP A 61 -14.09 11.24 0.40
CA ASP A 61 -14.04 12.63 -0.06
C ASP A 61 -13.09 13.48 0.81
N ARG A 62 -13.17 13.36 2.13
CA ARG A 62 -12.26 14.03 3.07
C ARG A 62 -10.81 13.64 2.85
N ALA A 63 -10.53 12.34 2.67
CA ALA A 63 -9.18 11.82 2.45
C ALA A 63 -8.62 12.27 1.10
N VAL A 64 -9.41 12.22 0.03
CA VAL A 64 -9.01 12.66 -1.31
C VAL A 64 -8.79 14.17 -1.35
N LYS A 65 -9.66 14.97 -0.76
CA LYS A 65 -9.46 16.44 -0.63
C LYS A 65 -8.19 16.78 0.15
N SER A 66 -7.91 16.04 1.21
CA SER A 66 -6.66 16.19 1.96
C SER A 66 -5.44 15.89 1.11
N ALA A 67 -5.46 14.77 0.37
CA ALA A 67 -4.37 14.39 -0.53
C ALA A 67 -4.18 15.42 -1.66
N ARG A 68 -5.28 15.90 -2.26
CA ARG A 68 -5.28 16.93 -3.31
C ARG A 68 -4.65 18.23 -2.81
N ASN A 69 -5.08 18.70 -1.65
CA ASN A 69 -4.51 19.90 -1.05
C ASN A 69 -3.02 19.74 -0.70
N ALA A 70 -2.60 18.58 -0.19
CA ALA A 70 -1.20 18.30 0.08
C ALA A 70 -0.36 18.27 -1.21
N PHE A 71 -0.92 17.74 -2.29
CA PHE A 71 -0.27 17.71 -3.60
C PHE A 71 -0.14 19.10 -4.23
N GLU A 72 -1.19 19.90 -4.23
CA GLU A 72 -1.21 21.18 -4.94
C GLU A 72 -0.57 22.31 -4.13
N ASN A 73 -0.88 22.39 -2.83
CA ASN A 73 -0.54 23.52 -1.98
C ASN A 73 0.46 23.18 -0.87
N GLY A 74 0.66 21.88 -0.57
CA GLY A 74 1.52 21.43 0.51
C GLY A 74 3.01 21.54 0.23
N PRO A 75 3.84 21.36 1.27
CA PRO A 75 5.29 21.38 1.12
C PRO A 75 5.83 20.18 0.36
N TRP A 76 5.07 19.08 0.22
CA TRP A 76 5.50 17.84 -0.43
C TRP A 76 6.02 18.05 -1.86
N ARG A 77 5.30 18.85 -2.64
CA ARG A 77 5.68 19.15 -4.02
C ARG A 77 6.97 19.97 -4.12
N LYS A 78 7.32 20.69 -3.05
CA LYS A 78 8.52 21.55 -3.00
C LYS A 78 9.77 20.79 -2.56
N LEU A 79 9.60 19.59 -1.99
CA LEU A 79 10.73 18.75 -1.61
C LEU A 79 11.48 18.28 -2.85
N THR A 80 12.81 18.33 -2.75
CA THR A 80 13.68 17.71 -3.76
C THR A 80 13.47 16.19 -3.76
N VAL A 81 13.83 15.54 -4.86
CA VAL A 81 13.78 14.07 -4.96
C VAL A 81 14.63 13.38 -3.88
N THR A 82 15.75 14.01 -3.48
CA THR A 82 16.61 13.51 -2.40
C THR A 82 15.93 13.59 -1.03
N GLU A 83 15.24 14.69 -0.74
CA GLU A 83 14.51 14.85 0.53
C GLU A 83 13.38 13.84 0.64
N ARG A 84 12.61 13.62 -0.43
CA ARG A 84 11.59 12.54 -0.46
C ARG A 84 12.20 11.17 -0.23
N GLY A 85 13.31 10.85 -0.89
CA GLY A 85 14.03 9.60 -0.68
C GLY A 85 14.48 9.40 0.77
N LYS A 86 14.96 10.46 1.44
CA LYS A 86 15.34 10.41 2.87
C LYS A 86 14.15 10.12 3.79
N LEU A 87 12.98 10.69 3.52
CA LEU A 87 11.77 10.41 4.31
C LEU A 87 11.31 8.94 4.15
N ILE A 88 11.35 8.41 2.93
CA ILE A 88 11.01 7.02 2.65
C ILE A 88 12.03 6.07 3.33
N TRP A 89 13.31 6.42 3.28
CA TRP A 89 14.36 5.63 3.95
C TRP A 89 14.14 5.61 5.46
N LYS A 90 13.88 6.78 6.07
CA LYS A 90 13.59 6.87 7.51
C LYS A 90 12.35 6.07 7.90
N LEU A 91 11.31 6.03 7.05
CA LEU A 91 10.15 5.17 7.28
C LEU A 91 10.55 3.69 7.32
N ALA A 92 11.41 3.25 6.38
CA ALA A 92 11.94 1.88 6.38
C ALA A 92 12.70 1.55 7.69
N ASP A 93 13.53 2.48 8.17
CA ASP A 93 14.27 2.31 9.42
C ASP A 93 13.33 2.21 10.62
N LEU A 94 12.25 2.98 10.65
CA LEU A 94 11.23 2.90 11.70
C LEU A 94 10.45 1.57 11.68
N ILE A 95 10.18 1.03 10.50
CA ILE A 95 9.56 -0.29 10.36
C ILE A 95 10.53 -1.39 10.85
N GLU A 96 11.79 -1.31 10.45
CA GLU A 96 12.82 -2.27 10.88
C GLU A 96 13.02 -2.26 12.40
N GLN A 97 13.02 -1.09 13.03
CA GLN A 97 13.09 -0.96 14.50
C GLN A 97 11.88 -1.59 15.21
N ARG A 98 10.74 -1.70 14.53
CA ARG A 98 9.49 -2.30 15.03
C ARG A 98 9.16 -3.62 14.33
N ALA A 99 10.19 -4.32 13.82
CA ALA A 99 10.00 -5.52 13.01
C ALA A 99 9.19 -6.60 13.72
N GLU A 100 9.39 -6.81 15.01
CA GLU A 100 8.65 -7.80 15.78
C GLU A 100 7.18 -7.42 15.94
N GLU A 101 6.89 -6.14 16.16
CA GLU A 101 5.51 -5.63 16.27
C GLU A 101 4.75 -5.83 14.96
N PHE A 102 5.36 -5.47 13.82
CA PHE A 102 4.74 -5.71 12.51
C PHE A 102 4.56 -7.19 12.21
N ALA A 103 5.53 -8.03 12.54
CA ALA A 103 5.41 -9.47 12.31
C ALA A 103 4.26 -10.09 13.12
N GLN A 104 4.08 -9.66 14.37
CA GLN A 104 2.97 -10.11 15.21
C GLN A 104 1.62 -9.61 14.68
N LEU A 105 1.54 -8.35 14.23
CA LEU A 105 0.32 -7.81 13.62
C LEU A 105 -0.05 -8.56 12.33
N GLU A 106 0.91 -8.82 11.44
CA GLU A 106 0.67 -9.62 10.22
C GLU A 106 0.18 -11.03 10.57
N SER A 107 0.77 -11.66 11.59
CA SER A 107 0.36 -12.99 12.03
C SER A 107 -1.05 -13.01 12.62
N LEU A 108 -1.41 -12.04 13.44
CA LEU A 108 -2.73 -11.93 14.07
C LEU A 108 -3.83 -11.57 13.05
N ASP A 109 -3.54 -10.62 12.17
CA ASP A 109 -4.51 -10.04 11.24
C ASP A 109 -4.79 -10.97 10.03
N ASN A 110 -3.73 -11.63 9.52
CA ASN A 110 -3.80 -12.46 8.32
C ASN A 110 -3.89 -13.97 8.64
N GLY A 111 -3.47 -14.41 9.83
CA GLY A 111 -3.36 -15.82 10.20
C GLY A 111 -2.07 -16.50 9.73
N LYS A 112 -1.17 -15.78 9.11
CA LYS A 112 0.12 -16.26 8.63
C LYS A 112 1.01 -16.71 9.79
N PRO A 113 1.83 -17.79 9.64
CA PRO A 113 2.78 -18.17 10.67
C PRO A 113 3.74 -17.02 11.00
N LEU A 114 3.88 -16.70 12.30
CA LEU A 114 4.73 -15.61 12.79
C LEU A 114 6.18 -15.72 12.27
N ALA A 115 6.69 -16.94 12.14
CA ALA A 115 8.03 -17.18 11.58
C ALA A 115 8.15 -16.70 10.12
N ILE A 116 7.10 -16.82 9.33
CA ILE A 116 7.06 -16.35 7.93
C ILE A 116 6.97 -14.83 7.90
N ALA A 117 6.10 -14.22 8.71
CA ALA A 117 6.00 -12.77 8.80
C ALA A 117 7.35 -12.12 9.18
N ARG A 118 8.08 -12.72 10.14
CA ARG A 118 9.44 -12.28 10.54
C ARG A 118 10.48 -12.45 9.44
N ALA A 119 10.46 -13.59 8.73
CA ALA A 119 11.50 -13.95 7.78
C ALA A 119 11.29 -13.34 6.39
N ALA A 120 10.05 -13.00 6.03
CA ALA A 120 9.70 -12.56 4.68
C ALA A 120 8.99 -11.20 4.68
N ASP A 121 7.79 -11.08 5.28
CA ASP A 121 6.95 -9.90 5.07
C ASP A 121 7.60 -8.60 5.53
N VAL A 122 8.14 -8.59 6.75
CA VAL A 122 8.77 -7.38 7.31
C VAL A 122 10.09 -7.05 6.60
N PRO A 123 11.05 -7.99 6.41
CA PRO A 123 12.27 -7.69 5.67
C PRO A 123 12.01 -7.22 4.24
N LEU A 124 11.09 -7.86 3.50
CA LEU A 124 10.72 -7.43 2.15
C LEU A 124 10.07 -6.04 2.13
N THR A 125 9.28 -5.70 3.15
CA THR A 125 8.70 -4.36 3.32
C THR A 125 9.79 -3.31 3.47
N VAL A 126 10.77 -3.55 4.36
CA VAL A 126 11.90 -2.64 4.60
C VAL A 126 12.75 -2.47 3.34
N ASP A 127 13.12 -3.59 2.70
CA ASP A 127 13.92 -3.59 1.48
C ASP A 127 13.22 -2.82 0.34
N HIS A 128 11.94 -3.03 0.17
CA HIS A 128 11.15 -2.36 -0.86
C HIS A 128 11.08 -0.83 -0.66
N PHE A 129 10.85 -0.36 0.57
CA PHE A 129 10.92 1.08 0.84
C PHE A 129 12.32 1.63 0.59
N ARG A 130 13.40 0.93 0.99
CA ARG A 130 14.79 1.34 0.70
C ARG A 130 15.09 1.36 -0.79
N TYR A 131 14.58 0.38 -1.55
CA TYR A 131 14.69 0.36 -3.01
C TYR A 131 14.08 1.63 -3.63
N TYR A 132 12.82 1.96 -3.29
CA TYR A 132 12.16 3.15 -3.83
C TYR A 132 12.72 4.47 -3.29
N ALA A 133 13.20 4.52 -2.07
CA ALA A 133 13.97 5.66 -1.57
C ALA A 133 15.19 5.95 -2.47
N GLY A 134 15.92 4.89 -2.84
CA GLY A 134 17.03 4.99 -3.79
C GLY A 134 16.62 5.33 -5.22
N MET A 135 15.43 4.91 -5.66
CA MET A 135 14.89 5.18 -7.00
C MET A 135 14.40 6.62 -7.19
N ALA A 136 14.06 7.34 -6.11
CA ALA A 136 13.54 8.70 -6.20
C ALA A 136 14.43 9.63 -7.04
N THR A 137 15.76 9.46 -6.99
CA THR A 137 16.75 10.26 -7.76
C THR A 137 17.07 9.69 -9.13
N LYS A 138 16.43 8.60 -9.58
CA LYS A 138 16.75 7.87 -10.81
C LYS A 138 15.63 7.87 -11.83
N ILE A 139 14.68 8.79 -11.70
CA ILE A 139 13.54 8.93 -12.61
C ILE A 139 13.94 9.97 -13.65
N HIS A 140 14.21 9.52 -14.88
CA HIS A 140 14.71 10.34 -15.96
C HIS A 140 13.68 10.48 -17.08
N GLY A 141 13.77 11.61 -17.82
CA GLY A 141 13.16 11.76 -19.13
C GLY A 141 14.11 11.33 -20.23
N GLU A 142 13.71 11.61 -21.46
CA GLU A 142 14.44 11.26 -22.68
C GLU A 142 14.63 12.51 -23.53
N THR A 143 15.69 12.57 -24.33
CA THR A 143 15.84 13.49 -25.45
C THR A 143 15.55 12.74 -26.73
N ILE A 144 14.77 13.35 -27.62
CA ILE A 144 14.22 12.71 -28.83
C ILE A 144 14.70 13.51 -30.05
N ASP A 145 15.37 12.85 -30.99
CA ASP A 145 15.73 13.47 -32.27
C ASP A 145 14.48 13.56 -33.14
N ILE A 146 14.14 14.80 -33.54
CA ILE A 146 13.03 15.04 -34.44
C ILE A 146 13.49 15.83 -35.66
N SER A 147 12.80 15.57 -36.78
CA SER A 147 12.94 16.36 -38.00
C SER A 147 11.55 16.70 -38.55
N VAL A 148 11.40 17.91 -39.08
CA VAL A 148 10.12 18.38 -39.60
C VAL A 148 10.27 18.63 -41.10
N PRO A 149 9.60 17.85 -41.97
CA PRO A 149 9.79 17.90 -43.43
C PRO A 149 9.57 19.27 -44.09
N TYR A 150 8.68 20.08 -43.50
CA TYR A 150 8.38 21.45 -43.99
C TYR A 150 9.34 22.53 -43.45
N ALA A 151 10.30 22.15 -42.60
CA ALA A 151 11.33 23.05 -42.07
C ALA A 151 12.73 22.45 -42.23
N PRO A 152 13.19 22.24 -43.48
CA PRO A 152 14.48 21.62 -43.72
C PRO A 152 15.63 22.52 -43.20
N GLY A 153 16.55 21.91 -42.47
CA GLY A 153 17.68 22.63 -41.84
C GLY A 153 17.38 23.32 -40.50
N ALA A 154 16.13 23.23 -39.99
CA ALA A 154 15.83 23.67 -38.63
C ALA A 154 16.37 22.67 -37.61
N GLU A 155 16.92 23.20 -36.52
CA GLU A 155 17.35 22.41 -35.36
C GLU A 155 16.26 22.44 -34.30
N PHE A 156 15.96 21.26 -33.76
CA PHE A 156 14.92 21.09 -32.72
C PHE A 156 15.56 20.47 -31.49
N LEU A 157 15.05 20.87 -30.30
CA LEU A 157 15.29 20.21 -29.03
C LEU A 157 13.97 19.67 -28.49
N ASP A 158 13.84 18.36 -28.49
CA ASP A 158 12.67 17.68 -27.90
C ASP A 158 13.10 16.82 -26.72
N PHE A 159 12.37 16.93 -25.61
CA PHE A 159 12.65 16.15 -24.40
C PHE A 159 11.39 15.89 -23.60
N THR A 160 11.39 14.82 -22.82
CA THR A 160 10.31 14.49 -21.89
C THR A 160 10.69 14.80 -20.46
N LEU A 161 9.71 15.26 -19.66
CA LEU A 161 9.84 15.39 -18.22
C LEU A 161 8.89 14.39 -17.55
N ARG A 162 9.37 13.71 -16.50
CA ARG A 162 8.54 12.85 -15.67
C ARG A 162 7.99 13.66 -14.50
N GLU A 163 6.68 13.74 -14.40
CA GLU A 163 5.98 14.46 -13.35
C GLU A 163 5.12 13.50 -12.51
N PRO A 164 4.86 13.82 -11.21
CA PRO A 164 3.90 13.07 -10.42
C PRO A 164 2.52 13.05 -11.09
N MET A 165 1.79 11.95 -10.91
CA MET A 165 0.41 11.82 -11.40
C MET A 165 -0.55 12.74 -10.64
N GLY A 166 -0.36 12.89 -9.33
CA GLY A 166 -1.24 13.64 -8.45
C GLY A 166 -1.69 12.81 -7.23
N VAL A 167 -2.98 12.60 -7.10
CA VAL A 167 -3.59 11.78 -6.06
C VAL A 167 -3.79 10.35 -6.54
N VAL A 168 -3.23 9.38 -5.81
CA VAL A 168 -3.32 7.96 -6.13
C VAL A 168 -4.20 7.24 -5.11
N GLY A 169 -5.35 6.73 -5.55
CA GLY A 169 -6.16 5.77 -4.80
C GLY A 169 -5.51 4.39 -4.85
N GLN A 170 -5.29 3.79 -3.70
CA GLN A 170 -4.62 2.50 -3.56
C GLN A 170 -5.54 1.53 -2.81
N ILE A 171 -5.86 0.39 -3.42
CA ILE A 171 -6.72 -0.64 -2.83
C ILE A 171 -5.95 -1.95 -2.85
N ILE A 172 -5.80 -2.57 -1.68
CA ILE A 172 -4.96 -3.74 -1.50
C ILE A 172 -5.74 -4.94 -0.94
N PRO A 173 -5.32 -6.18 -1.26
CA PRO A 173 -5.92 -7.41 -0.77
C PRO A 173 -5.43 -7.77 0.64
N TRP A 174 -5.98 -8.86 1.16
CA TRP A 174 -5.74 -9.37 2.50
C TRP A 174 -4.52 -10.30 2.63
N ASN A 175 -4.00 -10.86 1.54
CA ASN A 175 -3.03 -11.97 1.61
C ASN A 175 -1.60 -11.55 2.05
N PHE A 176 -1.19 -10.31 1.78
CA PHE A 176 0.07 -9.71 2.26
C PHE A 176 -0.17 -8.25 2.69
N PRO A 177 -0.86 -8.01 3.81
CA PRO A 177 -1.37 -6.68 4.16
C PRO A 177 -0.30 -5.58 4.13
N LEU A 178 0.77 -5.74 4.91
CA LEU A 178 1.85 -4.76 5.01
C LEU A 178 2.63 -4.64 3.69
N LEU A 179 2.98 -5.78 3.08
CA LEU A 179 3.80 -5.80 1.86
C LEU A 179 3.05 -5.21 0.67
N MET A 180 1.75 -5.50 0.50
CA MET A 180 0.93 -4.91 -0.56
C MET A 180 0.73 -3.41 -0.39
N ALA A 181 0.58 -2.94 0.85
CA ALA A 181 0.59 -1.51 1.15
C ALA A 181 1.91 -0.88 0.70
N THR A 182 3.03 -1.48 1.05
CA THR A 182 4.37 -0.99 0.75
C THR A 182 4.65 -0.93 -0.75
N TRP A 183 4.26 -1.96 -1.51
CA TRP A 183 4.44 -1.99 -2.97
C TRP A 183 3.75 -0.83 -3.68
N LYS A 184 2.63 -0.36 -3.14
CA LYS A 184 1.92 0.78 -3.72
C LYS A 184 2.40 2.11 -3.15
N LEU A 185 2.65 2.19 -1.85
CA LEU A 185 3.14 3.40 -1.18
C LEU A 185 4.54 3.79 -1.66
N GLY A 186 5.48 2.83 -1.70
CA GLY A 186 6.88 3.10 -2.03
C GLY A 186 7.05 3.80 -3.37
N VAL A 187 6.47 3.26 -4.44
CA VAL A 187 6.54 3.85 -5.78
C VAL A 187 5.81 5.19 -5.87
N ALA A 188 4.61 5.31 -5.27
CA ALA A 188 3.85 6.55 -5.32
C ALA A 188 4.56 7.69 -4.61
N LEU A 189 5.11 7.44 -3.42
CA LEU A 189 5.84 8.44 -2.64
C LEU A 189 7.17 8.84 -3.29
N ALA A 190 7.94 7.88 -3.79
CA ALA A 190 9.20 8.16 -4.49
C ALA A 190 9.00 9.06 -5.70
N THR A 191 7.90 8.86 -6.44
CA THR A 191 7.54 9.67 -7.60
C THR A 191 6.81 10.97 -7.26
N GLY A 192 6.62 11.29 -5.97
CA GLY A 192 6.09 12.59 -5.52
C GLY A 192 4.58 12.70 -5.49
N ASN A 193 3.85 11.58 -5.58
CA ASN A 193 2.38 11.56 -5.47
C ASN A 193 1.91 11.66 -4.01
N CYS A 194 0.65 12.05 -3.82
CA CYS A 194 -0.09 11.88 -2.57
C CYS A 194 -1.04 10.68 -2.69
N VAL A 195 -1.34 10.02 -1.58
CA VAL A 195 -2.06 8.74 -1.62
C VAL A 195 -3.24 8.68 -0.65
N VAL A 196 -4.25 7.91 -1.07
CA VAL A 196 -5.32 7.40 -0.21
C VAL A 196 -5.28 5.88 -0.29
N LEU A 197 -4.86 5.23 0.78
CA LEU A 197 -4.76 3.78 0.88
C LEU A 197 -5.99 3.20 1.58
N LYS A 198 -6.64 2.21 0.93
CA LYS A 198 -7.68 1.38 1.53
C LYS A 198 -7.18 -0.07 1.61
N PRO A 199 -6.82 -0.58 2.81
CA PRO A 199 -6.56 -2.00 3.00
C PRO A 199 -7.83 -2.82 2.87
N ALA A 200 -7.68 -4.14 2.72
CA ALA A 200 -8.81 -5.07 2.81
C ALA A 200 -9.48 -4.97 4.18
N GLU A 201 -10.80 -5.14 4.20
CA GLU A 201 -11.56 -5.10 5.45
C GLU A 201 -11.19 -6.20 6.43
N GLN A 202 -10.69 -7.33 5.92
CA GLN A 202 -10.24 -8.46 6.73
C GLN A 202 -8.93 -8.18 7.45
N THR A 203 -8.04 -7.36 6.86
CA THR A 203 -6.65 -7.18 7.34
C THR A 203 -6.19 -5.72 7.33
N PRO A 204 -6.85 -4.82 8.07
CA PRO A 204 -6.51 -3.40 8.05
C PRO A 204 -5.46 -3.00 9.10
N ILE A 205 -5.12 -3.89 10.05
CA ILE A 205 -4.47 -3.52 11.30
C ILE A 205 -3.03 -3.05 11.07
N SER A 206 -2.26 -3.76 10.27
CA SER A 206 -0.85 -3.37 9.98
C SER A 206 -0.76 -2.04 9.24
N ALA A 207 -1.71 -1.74 8.34
CA ALA A 207 -1.79 -0.44 7.69
C ALA A 207 -2.13 0.70 8.67
N LEU A 208 -3.02 0.45 9.65
CA LEU A 208 -3.34 1.42 10.69
C LEU A 208 -2.18 1.62 11.68
N TYR A 209 -1.40 0.59 11.96
CA TYR A 209 -0.18 0.71 12.75
C TYR A 209 0.88 1.52 12.01
N LEU A 210 1.11 1.22 10.73
CA LEU A 210 2.00 1.97 9.83
C LEU A 210 1.63 3.46 9.76
N ALA A 211 0.33 3.80 9.85
CA ALA A 211 -0.16 5.18 9.82
C ALA A 211 0.50 6.09 10.87
N GLY A 212 0.89 5.55 12.04
CA GLY A 212 1.61 6.29 13.07
C GLY A 212 3.03 6.69 12.67
N LEU A 213 3.67 5.92 11.82
CA LEU A 213 5.07 6.11 11.46
C LEU A 213 5.30 7.22 10.44
N PHE A 214 4.29 7.62 9.65
CA PHE A 214 4.46 8.69 8.67
C PHE A 214 4.79 10.03 9.33
N ALA A 215 4.09 10.40 10.41
CA ALA A 215 4.38 11.61 11.16
C ALA A 215 5.77 11.54 11.83
N GLU A 216 6.13 10.38 12.41
CA GLU A 216 7.44 10.14 13.03
C GLU A 216 8.58 10.21 12.01
N ALA A 217 8.36 9.72 10.80
CA ALA A 217 9.31 9.84 9.70
C ALA A 217 9.45 11.29 9.20
N GLY A 218 8.43 12.14 9.42
CA GLY A 218 8.41 13.54 9.02
C GLY A 218 7.70 13.80 7.70
N PHE A 219 6.80 12.90 7.26
CA PHE A 219 5.97 13.16 6.09
C PHE A 219 5.00 14.32 6.37
N PRO A 220 4.85 15.26 5.42
CA PRO A 220 3.87 16.31 5.55
C PRO A 220 2.44 15.78 5.64
N ASP A 221 1.58 16.52 6.35
CA ASP A 221 0.18 16.19 6.51
C ASP A 221 -0.53 16.05 5.15
N GLY A 222 -1.37 15.03 5.01
CA GLY A 222 -2.16 14.77 3.82
C GLY A 222 -1.43 14.04 2.67
N VAL A 223 -0.10 13.89 2.74
CA VAL A 223 0.64 13.10 1.73
C VAL A 223 0.20 11.64 1.73
N VAL A 224 -0.03 11.08 2.91
CA VAL A 224 -0.57 9.74 3.08
C VAL A 224 -1.86 9.82 3.88
N ASN A 225 -2.92 9.20 3.36
CA ASN A 225 -4.19 9.01 4.04
C ASN A 225 -4.52 7.52 4.02
N ILE A 226 -5.03 6.98 5.12
CA ILE A 226 -5.38 5.57 5.26
C ILE A 226 -6.80 5.48 5.77
N VAL A 227 -7.65 4.81 5.02
CA VAL A 227 -9.08 4.66 5.29
C VAL A 227 -9.45 3.18 5.29
N THR A 228 -10.25 2.77 6.26
CA THR A 228 -10.77 1.40 6.38
C THR A 228 -12.24 1.37 5.93
N GLY A 229 -12.73 0.24 5.47
CA GLY A 229 -14.11 0.10 5.01
C GLY A 229 -14.26 -1.03 4.00
N PHE A 230 -15.46 -1.27 3.56
CA PHE A 230 -15.84 -2.35 2.65
C PHE A 230 -15.71 -1.97 1.17
N GLY A 231 -16.37 -2.71 0.29
CA GLY A 231 -16.32 -2.52 -1.16
C GLY A 231 -16.87 -1.16 -1.62
N ASP A 232 -17.87 -0.63 -0.92
CA ASP A 232 -18.47 0.70 -1.16
C ASP A 232 -17.46 1.85 -0.99
N ALA A 233 -16.61 1.79 0.04
CA ALA A 233 -15.51 2.74 0.21
C ALA A 233 -14.47 2.61 -0.93
N GLY A 234 -14.17 1.37 -1.37
CA GLY A 234 -13.28 1.12 -2.51
C GLY A 234 -13.85 1.67 -3.82
N GLU A 235 -15.14 1.47 -4.06
CA GLU A 235 -15.85 2.01 -5.23
C GLU A 235 -15.87 3.55 -5.21
N ALA A 236 -16.18 4.15 -4.06
CA ALA A 236 -16.16 5.60 -3.90
C ALA A 236 -14.78 6.18 -4.22
N LEU A 237 -13.69 5.53 -3.78
CA LEU A 237 -12.31 5.93 -4.10
C LEU A 237 -12.01 5.80 -5.60
N ALA A 238 -12.42 4.69 -6.23
CA ALA A 238 -12.20 4.45 -7.66
C ALA A 238 -12.97 5.43 -8.55
N ARG A 239 -14.18 5.83 -8.14
CA ARG A 239 -15.03 6.78 -8.88
C ARG A 239 -14.69 8.25 -8.64
N HIS A 240 -13.89 8.57 -7.60
CA HIS A 240 -13.69 9.95 -7.18
C HIS A 240 -13.03 10.80 -8.28
N GLU A 241 -13.59 11.95 -8.63
CA GLU A 241 -13.11 12.80 -9.73
C GLU A 241 -11.72 13.39 -9.48
N ASP A 242 -11.37 13.69 -8.22
CA ASP A 242 -10.07 14.23 -7.83
C ASP A 242 -8.99 13.14 -7.58
N VAL A 243 -9.24 11.91 -8.00
CA VAL A 243 -8.23 10.84 -8.05
C VAL A 243 -7.70 10.73 -9.48
N ASP A 244 -6.37 10.82 -9.63
CA ASP A 244 -5.69 10.80 -10.94
C ASP A 244 -5.29 9.40 -11.38
N LYS A 245 -5.10 8.50 -10.41
CA LYS A 245 -4.73 7.10 -10.65
C LYS A 245 -5.34 6.19 -9.58
N VAL A 246 -5.79 5.01 -10.01
CA VAL A 246 -6.11 3.91 -9.10
C VAL A 246 -5.12 2.77 -9.29
N ALA A 247 -4.55 2.28 -8.19
CA ALA A 247 -3.72 1.09 -8.15
C ALA A 247 -4.42 0.03 -7.30
N PHE A 248 -4.90 -1.00 -7.94
CA PHE A 248 -5.68 -2.08 -7.33
C PHE A 248 -4.92 -3.40 -7.39
N THR A 249 -5.00 -4.17 -6.32
CA THR A 249 -4.65 -5.60 -6.31
C THR A 249 -5.78 -6.37 -5.63
N GLY A 250 -6.28 -7.42 -6.28
CA GLY A 250 -7.38 -8.21 -5.74
C GLY A 250 -7.96 -9.20 -6.76
N SER A 251 -9.24 -9.56 -6.62
CA SER A 251 -9.90 -10.48 -7.53
C SER A 251 -10.10 -9.88 -8.92
N THR A 252 -10.17 -10.74 -9.94
CA THR A 252 -10.44 -10.33 -11.33
C THR A 252 -11.81 -9.68 -11.45
N GLU A 253 -12.81 -10.18 -10.72
CA GLU A 253 -14.16 -9.63 -10.70
C GLU A 253 -14.17 -8.17 -10.22
N VAL A 254 -13.56 -7.89 -9.07
CA VAL A 254 -13.45 -6.52 -8.54
C VAL A 254 -12.57 -5.66 -9.45
N GLY A 255 -11.53 -6.23 -10.08
CA GLY A 255 -10.70 -5.53 -11.06
C GLY A 255 -11.51 -4.96 -12.23
N HIS A 256 -12.48 -5.71 -12.75
CA HIS A 256 -13.41 -5.22 -13.78
C HIS A 256 -14.22 -4.01 -13.29
N GLU A 257 -14.72 -4.05 -12.06
CA GLU A 257 -15.49 -2.94 -11.48
C GLU A 257 -14.59 -1.71 -11.23
N ILE A 258 -13.35 -1.89 -10.81
CA ILE A 258 -12.37 -0.81 -10.69
C ILE A 258 -12.13 -0.10 -12.02
N VAL A 259 -11.92 -0.86 -13.11
CA VAL A 259 -11.72 -0.28 -14.45
C VAL A 259 -12.95 0.50 -14.90
N LYS A 260 -14.17 -0.05 -14.76
CA LYS A 260 -15.41 0.62 -15.08
C LYS A 260 -15.60 1.91 -14.25
N SER A 261 -15.37 1.83 -12.95
CA SER A 261 -15.51 2.95 -12.02
C SER A 261 -14.52 4.08 -12.31
N SER A 262 -13.37 3.77 -12.89
CA SER A 262 -12.31 4.73 -13.19
C SER A 262 -12.51 5.47 -14.53
N ALA A 263 -13.49 5.10 -15.33
CA ALA A 263 -13.68 5.66 -16.67
C ALA A 263 -14.17 7.12 -16.67
N GLY A 264 -14.81 7.59 -15.59
CA GLY A 264 -15.53 8.87 -15.54
C GLY A 264 -14.66 10.09 -15.85
N ASN A 265 -13.43 10.13 -15.32
CA ASN A 265 -12.47 11.23 -15.56
C ASN A 265 -11.20 10.76 -16.31
N LEU A 266 -11.24 9.60 -16.95
CA LEU A 266 -10.12 9.01 -17.70
C LEU A 266 -8.83 8.81 -16.85
N LYS A 267 -8.97 8.59 -15.55
CA LYS A 267 -7.83 8.37 -14.66
C LYS A 267 -7.02 7.12 -15.05
N ARG A 268 -5.75 7.13 -14.73
CA ARG A 268 -4.91 5.96 -14.94
C ARG A 268 -5.30 4.82 -14.00
N VAL A 269 -5.25 3.59 -14.50
CA VAL A 269 -5.53 2.38 -13.72
C VAL A 269 -4.37 1.41 -13.86
N SER A 270 -3.97 0.82 -12.73
CA SER A 270 -3.11 -0.36 -12.69
C SER A 270 -3.83 -1.42 -11.87
N VAL A 271 -4.00 -2.59 -12.45
CA VAL A 271 -4.65 -3.73 -11.80
C VAL A 271 -3.69 -4.93 -11.76
N GLU A 272 -3.56 -5.52 -10.57
CA GLU A 272 -2.90 -6.79 -10.35
C GLU A 272 -3.96 -7.77 -9.88
N LEU A 273 -4.16 -8.83 -10.62
CA LEU A 273 -5.34 -9.69 -10.48
C LEU A 273 -4.93 -11.13 -10.21
N GLY A 274 -5.92 -11.95 -9.84
CA GLY A 274 -5.74 -13.37 -9.61
C GLY A 274 -5.34 -14.13 -10.87
N GLY A 275 -4.75 -15.29 -10.68
CA GLY A 275 -4.37 -16.21 -11.75
C GLY A 275 -4.29 -17.64 -11.25
N LYS A 276 -3.98 -18.55 -12.18
CA LYS A 276 -3.77 -19.98 -11.93
C LYS A 276 -2.52 -20.43 -12.69
N SER A 277 -1.37 -19.84 -12.35
CA SER A 277 -0.09 -20.24 -12.97
C SER A 277 0.25 -21.68 -12.64
N PRO A 278 0.61 -22.49 -13.64
CA PRO A 278 0.95 -23.90 -13.40
C PRO A 278 2.32 -24.03 -12.75
N SER A 279 2.46 -25.01 -11.85
CA SER A 279 3.76 -25.50 -11.38
C SER A 279 4.11 -26.74 -12.18
N ILE A 280 5.20 -26.70 -12.95
CA ILE A 280 5.58 -27.78 -13.87
C ILE A 280 6.85 -28.45 -13.36
N VAL A 281 6.80 -29.77 -13.14
CA VAL A 281 7.94 -30.57 -12.73
C VAL A 281 8.29 -31.53 -13.89
N PHE A 282 9.50 -31.35 -14.45
CA PHE A 282 9.98 -32.24 -15.51
C PHE A 282 10.50 -33.59 -14.96
N ALA A 283 10.56 -34.59 -15.82
CA ALA A 283 10.90 -35.96 -15.41
C ALA A 283 12.35 -36.11 -14.89
N ASP A 284 13.23 -35.24 -15.24
CA ASP A 284 14.65 -35.18 -14.82
C ASP A 284 14.90 -34.30 -13.58
N ALA A 285 13.85 -33.76 -12.96
CA ALA A 285 13.98 -32.98 -11.75
C ALA A 285 14.34 -33.87 -10.55
N ASP A 286 15.11 -33.28 -9.60
CA ASP A 286 15.28 -33.84 -8.27
C ASP A 286 13.93 -33.80 -7.53
N MET A 287 13.37 -34.95 -7.24
CA MET A 287 12.02 -35.07 -6.68
C MET A 287 11.91 -34.55 -5.25
N ASP A 288 12.97 -34.62 -4.44
CA ASP A 288 12.96 -34.07 -3.07
C ASP A 288 12.95 -32.54 -3.10
N VAL A 289 13.74 -31.93 -3.99
CA VAL A 289 13.75 -30.49 -4.20
C VAL A 289 12.44 -30.01 -4.82
N ALA A 290 11.90 -30.76 -5.82
CA ALA A 290 10.65 -30.42 -6.48
C ALA A 290 9.46 -30.47 -5.51
N ALA A 291 9.39 -31.49 -4.64
CA ALA A 291 8.33 -31.61 -3.64
C ALA A 291 8.32 -30.43 -2.67
N GLN A 292 9.50 -30.01 -2.19
CA GLN A 292 9.64 -28.85 -1.31
C GLN A 292 9.25 -27.55 -2.05
N GLY A 293 9.69 -27.40 -3.30
CA GLY A 293 9.39 -26.20 -4.11
C GLY A 293 7.90 -26.07 -4.40
N VAL A 294 7.24 -27.18 -4.81
CA VAL A 294 5.78 -27.17 -5.07
C VAL A 294 4.99 -26.93 -3.79
N ALA A 295 5.36 -27.57 -2.67
CA ALA A 295 4.72 -27.33 -1.39
C ALA A 295 4.90 -25.87 -0.94
N GLY A 296 6.11 -25.32 -1.05
CA GLY A 296 6.38 -23.92 -0.74
C GLY A 296 5.59 -22.94 -1.60
N ALA A 297 5.39 -23.25 -2.89
CA ALA A 297 4.60 -22.39 -3.80
C ALA A 297 3.10 -22.36 -3.44
N ILE A 298 2.58 -23.35 -2.73
CA ILE A 298 1.16 -23.43 -2.34
C ILE A 298 0.94 -23.01 -0.89
N PHE A 299 1.83 -23.39 0.03
CA PHE A 299 1.62 -23.28 1.48
C PHE A 299 2.46 -22.18 2.13
N PHE A 300 3.12 -21.34 1.35
CA PHE A 300 3.93 -20.23 1.87
C PHE A 300 3.06 -19.15 2.53
N ASN A 301 1.88 -18.91 1.97
CA ASN A 301 0.97 -17.85 2.42
C ASN A 301 -0.49 -18.30 2.30
#